data_e35ef3cc1d25e5e91d4f6cd466aadedf
#
_entry.id   e35ef3cc1d25e5e91d4f6cd466aadedf
#
_cell.length_a   1.000
_cell.length_b   1.000
_cell.length_c   1.000
_cell.angle_alpha   90.00
_cell.angle_beta   90.00
_cell.angle_gamma   90.00
#
_symmetry.space_group_name_H-M   'P 1'
#
loop_
_entity.id
_entity.type
_entity.pdbx_description
1 polymer ?
#
loop_
_entity_poly.entity_id
_entity_poly.type
_entity_poly.pdbx_seq_one_letter_code
_entity_poly.pdbx_strand_id
1 'polypeptide(L)'
;MLWICSAGGLIAQTQVLKGATLFNGTGAEAIENSVVIIRDDTITCVGTEVDCTIPENANITDVSGKYITPGLIDAHMHFFQTGFFDSRPDALDITDTYPFPQVAAYQQQYPQRYHNSYLCSGITGVYDVGGMSWSVGLQESAEQNPMAPHVAAAGPLITPTQGAPFDLPSDKVLVPLNSKEDGIKTVQYMSALGSTGIKFWQLDADNKEYMERVEATAEEIEAQGNKMIAHATTLKQAKAALRNGTKLLVHSVQDTAVDDEFIKLAKENGTYYNPTLIVGSGYMQAYRAAAGIKPFAINDLNGCVDSKTKRLLTNASQFSDHSRFTNAFKKRLKAFNPETDMVSETNLRNLKVLYDAGIPIVVGTDAGNPGTLHGISIYDEMEAMQSAGIPAKDLIVMATRNGAMAMERGDDFGTLEQGKLGNLIVLDEDPSADIANMRSITHTMIKGKLVQVDEFGEN
;
A
#
# COMPACT_ATOMS: atom_id res chain seq x y z
N MET A 1 -32.96 26.38 -41.64
CA MET A 1 -32.80 25.00 -41.15
C MET A 1 -32.20 25.12 -39.77
N LEU A 2 -33.03 25.05 -38.70
CA LEU A 2 -32.56 25.07 -37.32
C LEU A 2 -32.07 23.64 -36.98
N TRP A 3 -30.81 23.52 -36.65
CA TRP A 3 -30.27 22.30 -36.05
C TRP A 3 -30.63 22.36 -34.55
N ILE A 4 -31.55 21.50 -34.13
CA ILE A 4 -31.82 21.23 -32.72
C ILE A 4 -30.72 20.25 -32.27
N CYS A 5 -29.68 20.78 -31.57
CA CYS A 5 -28.80 19.93 -30.76
C CYS A 5 -29.63 19.37 -29.62
N SER A 6 -30.08 18.14 -29.71
CA SER A 6 -30.57 17.40 -28.54
C SER A 6 -29.35 17.14 -27.63
N ALA A 7 -29.25 17.88 -26.55
CA ALA A 7 -28.42 17.49 -25.42
C ALA A 7 -29.03 16.22 -24.83
N GLY A 8 -28.56 15.07 -25.30
CA GLY A 8 -28.80 13.79 -24.62
C GLY A 8 -28.14 13.89 -23.25
N GLY A 9 -28.92 14.19 -22.22
CA GLY A 9 -28.46 14.07 -20.85
C GLY A 9 -27.99 12.64 -20.64
N LEU A 10 -26.73 12.45 -20.25
CA LEU A 10 -26.25 11.18 -19.71
C LEU A 10 -27.20 10.84 -18.54
N ILE A 11 -28.05 9.82 -18.72
CA ILE A 11 -28.87 9.31 -17.62
C ILE A 11 -27.89 8.70 -16.64
N ALA A 12 -27.81 9.26 -15.42
CA ALA A 12 -27.00 8.74 -14.33
C ALA A 12 -27.25 7.22 -14.16
N GLN A 13 -26.20 6.43 -14.29
CA GLN A 13 -26.31 4.98 -14.21
C GLN A 13 -26.43 4.60 -12.72
N THR A 14 -27.58 4.04 -12.33
CA THR A 14 -27.77 3.53 -10.99
C THR A 14 -27.48 2.03 -10.98
N GLN A 15 -26.51 1.62 -10.15
CA GLN A 15 -26.14 0.24 -9.89
C GLN A 15 -26.62 -0.16 -8.50
N VAL A 16 -27.06 -1.40 -8.33
CA VAL A 16 -27.47 -1.96 -7.05
C VAL A 16 -26.82 -3.32 -6.87
N LEU A 17 -26.11 -3.50 -5.76
CA LEU A 17 -25.67 -4.81 -5.31
C LEU A 17 -26.61 -5.24 -4.19
N LYS A 18 -27.13 -6.48 -4.28
CA LYS A 18 -28.19 -6.95 -3.38
C LYS A 18 -27.95 -8.37 -2.90
N GLY A 19 -28.19 -8.62 -1.59
CA GLY A 19 -28.29 -9.94 -0.99
C GLY A 19 -27.05 -10.43 -0.27
N ALA A 20 -25.94 -9.69 -0.30
CA ALA A 20 -24.71 -10.06 0.40
C ALA A 20 -24.77 -9.80 1.90
N THR A 21 -23.85 -10.43 2.64
CA THR A 21 -23.40 -9.97 3.97
C THR A 21 -22.39 -8.86 3.79
N LEU A 22 -22.67 -7.68 4.33
CA LEU A 22 -21.87 -6.49 4.11
C LEU A 22 -21.15 -6.02 5.38
N PHE A 23 -19.83 -5.89 5.32
CA PHE A 23 -18.99 -5.24 6.31
C PHE A 23 -18.67 -3.82 5.80
N ASN A 24 -19.23 -2.80 6.44
CA ASN A 24 -19.13 -1.43 5.93
C ASN A 24 -17.78 -0.73 6.19
N GLY A 25 -16.82 -1.39 6.83
CA GLY A 25 -15.50 -0.82 7.15
C GLY A 25 -15.46 0.09 8.38
N THR A 26 -16.58 0.35 9.06
CA THR A 26 -16.63 1.18 10.28
C THR A 26 -16.25 0.41 11.55
N GLY A 27 -16.26 -0.91 11.50
CA GLY A 27 -16.16 -1.81 12.66
C GLY A 27 -17.52 -2.14 13.29
N ALA A 28 -18.62 -1.68 12.70
CA ALA A 28 -19.97 -2.07 13.10
C ALA A 28 -20.27 -3.53 12.73
N GLU A 29 -21.38 -4.07 13.27
CA GLU A 29 -21.87 -5.40 12.91
C GLU A 29 -22.23 -5.46 11.42
N ALA A 30 -22.09 -6.65 10.83
CA ALA A 30 -22.37 -6.89 9.42
C ALA A 30 -23.87 -6.70 9.12
N ILE A 31 -24.17 -6.24 7.90
CA ILE A 31 -25.55 -6.11 7.40
C ILE A 31 -25.87 -7.32 6.53
N GLU A 32 -26.74 -8.17 7.02
CA GLU A 32 -27.23 -9.33 6.28
C GLU A 32 -28.24 -8.93 5.21
N ASN A 33 -28.24 -9.64 4.07
CA ASN A 33 -29.13 -9.35 2.94
C ASN A 33 -29.08 -7.86 2.52
N SER A 34 -27.87 -7.34 2.44
CA SER A 34 -27.62 -5.92 2.20
C SER A 34 -28.08 -5.45 0.83
N VAL A 35 -28.35 -4.14 0.75
CA VAL A 35 -28.57 -3.38 -0.49
C VAL A 35 -27.60 -2.20 -0.49
N VAL A 36 -26.80 -2.12 -1.56
CA VAL A 36 -25.91 -0.98 -1.82
C VAL A 36 -26.36 -0.34 -3.12
N ILE A 37 -26.74 0.94 -3.07
CA ILE A 37 -27.16 1.71 -4.25
C ILE A 37 -26.11 2.75 -4.57
N ILE A 38 -25.54 2.67 -5.77
CA ILE A 38 -24.53 3.59 -6.29
C ILE A 38 -25.12 4.32 -7.51
N ARG A 39 -25.01 5.65 -7.51
CA ARG A 39 -25.36 6.49 -8.64
C ARG A 39 -24.10 7.16 -9.17
N ASP A 40 -23.76 6.89 -10.41
CA ASP A 40 -22.48 7.22 -11.03
C ASP A 40 -21.32 6.60 -10.23
N ASP A 41 -20.61 7.35 -9.41
CA ASP A 41 -19.53 6.89 -8.54
C ASP A 41 -19.84 6.92 -7.04
N THR A 42 -21.00 7.48 -6.67
CA THR A 42 -21.33 7.81 -5.28
C THR A 42 -22.38 6.88 -4.68
N ILE A 43 -22.14 6.41 -3.46
CA ILE A 43 -23.08 5.61 -2.68
C ILE A 43 -24.26 6.50 -2.24
N THR A 44 -25.47 6.13 -2.64
CA THR A 44 -26.69 6.86 -2.28
C THR A 44 -27.49 6.18 -1.17
N CYS A 45 -27.33 4.86 -0.98
CA CYS A 45 -27.91 4.13 0.13
C CYS A 45 -27.09 2.86 0.44
N VAL A 46 -26.95 2.54 1.72
CA VAL A 46 -26.43 1.27 2.24
C VAL A 46 -27.32 0.83 3.41
N GLY A 47 -27.82 -0.40 3.35
CA GLY A 47 -28.71 -0.95 4.38
C GLY A 47 -29.35 -2.25 3.91
N THR A 48 -30.58 -2.49 4.31
CA THR A 48 -31.43 -3.59 3.83
C THR A 48 -32.48 -3.07 2.84
N GLU A 49 -33.30 -3.93 2.27
CA GLU A 49 -34.45 -3.51 1.43
C GLU A 49 -35.48 -2.62 2.18
N VAL A 50 -35.48 -2.67 3.51
CA VAL A 50 -36.34 -1.78 4.31
C VAL A 50 -35.80 -0.38 4.36
N ASP A 51 -34.46 -0.25 4.34
CA ASP A 51 -33.74 1.03 4.45
C ASP A 51 -33.56 1.69 3.10
N CYS A 52 -33.40 0.90 2.01
CA CYS A 52 -33.03 1.36 0.69
C CYS A 52 -34.10 1.07 -0.35
N THR A 53 -34.76 2.11 -0.88
CA THR A 53 -35.71 1.96 -2.00
C THR A 53 -34.94 1.79 -3.32
N ILE A 54 -35.04 0.62 -3.92
CA ILE A 54 -34.39 0.31 -5.20
C ILE A 54 -35.15 1.03 -6.33
N PRO A 55 -34.47 1.86 -7.16
CA PRO A 55 -35.11 2.51 -8.33
C PRO A 55 -35.52 1.48 -9.39
N GLU A 56 -36.67 1.70 -10.05
CA GLU A 56 -37.24 0.78 -11.05
C GLU A 56 -36.28 0.50 -12.24
N ASN A 57 -35.45 1.47 -12.61
CA ASN A 57 -34.50 1.36 -13.75
C ASN A 57 -33.06 1.10 -13.32
N ALA A 58 -32.83 0.61 -12.11
CA ALA A 58 -31.49 0.30 -11.63
C ALA A 58 -30.94 -1.00 -12.26
N ASN A 59 -29.64 -1.01 -12.53
CA ASN A 59 -28.94 -2.25 -12.89
C ASN A 59 -28.65 -3.04 -11.60
N ILE A 60 -29.35 -4.15 -11.42
CA ILE A 60 -29.26 -4.96 -10.19
C ILE A 60 -28.29 -6.13 -10.42
N THR A 61 -27.28 -6.23 -9.58
CA THR A 61 -26.38 -7.37 -9.45
C THR A 61 -26.75 -8.14 -8.19
N ASP A 62 -27.22 -9.37 -8.36
CA ASP A 62 -27.49 -10.30 -7.26
C ASP A 62 -26.16 -10.89 -6.76
N VAL A 63 -25.84 -10.61 -5.51
CA VAL A 63 -24.66 -11.10 -4.80
C VAL A 63 -25.05 -11.89 -3.54
N SER A 64 -26.22 -12.54 -3.59
CA SER A 64 -26.72 -13.38 -2.49
C SER A 64 -25.74 -14.50 -2.15
N GLY A 65 -25.49 -14.69 -0.86
CA GLY A 65 -24.53 -15.67 -0.36
C GLY A 65 -23.08 -15.27 -0.48
N LYS A 66 -22.79 -14.05 -0.96
CA LYS A 66 -21.46 -13.46 -1.04
C LYS A 66 -21.24 -12.45 0.08
N TYR A 67 -20.04 -11.89 0.12
CA TYR A 67 -19.62 -10.90 1.11
C TYR A 67 -19.17 -9.61 0.42
N ILE A 68 -19.47 -8.47 1.02
CA ILE A 68 -19.01 -7.16 0.53
C ILE A 68 -18.21 -6.48 1.63
N THR A 69 -17.05 -5.90 1.23
CA THR A 69 -16.29 -4.96 2.06
C THR A 69 -15.99 -3.70 1.25
N PRO A 70 -15.57 -2.58 1.87
CA PRO A 70 -14.91 -1.51 1.12
C PRO A 70 -13.71 -2.07 0.36
N GLY A 71 -13.33 -1.43 -0.74
CA GLY A 71 -12.10 -1.76 -1.44
C GLY A 71 -10.88 -1.59 -0.53
N LEU A 72 -9.92 -2.50 -0.65
CA LEU A 72 -8.70 -2.51 0.14
C LEU A 72 -7.83 -1.31 -0.19
N ILE A 73 -6.97 -0.94 0.75
CA ILE A 73 -5.98 0.13 0.61
C ILE A 73 -4.62 -0.38 1.05
N ASP A 74 -3.65 -0.31 0.13
CA ASP A 74 -2.24 -0.53 0.43
C ASP A 74 -1.60 0.81 0.83
N ALA A 75 -1.46 1.02 2.13
CA ALA A 75 -0.98 2.29 2.69
C ALA A 75 0.55 2.46 2.63
N HIS A 76 1.27 1.54 1.98
CA HIS A 76 2.71 1.60 1.78
C HIS A 76 3.16 0.77 0.59
N MET A 77 3.44 1.42 -0.52
CA MET A 77 4.00 0.80 -1.72
C MET A 77 4.94 1.77 -2.45
N HIS A 78 5.59 1.31 -3.51
CA HIS A 78 6.56 2.09 -4.31
C HIS A 78 6.40 1.84 -5.80
N PHE A 79 5.89 2.81 -6.56
CA PHE A 79 5.73 2.68 -8.02
C PHE A 79 7.05 2.57 -8.79
N PHE A 80 8.16 3.14 -8.25
CA PHE A 80 9.45 3.06 -8.94
C PHE A 80 10.13 1.70 -8.84
N GLN A 81 9.63 0.80 -7.99
CA GLN A 81 10.17 -0.54 -7.76
C GLN A 81 9.33 -1.61 -8.47
N THR A 82 9.92 -2.78 -8.75
CA THR A 82 9.35 -3.82 -9.62
C THR A 82 8.88 -5.08 -8.89
N GLY A 83 9.25 -5.25 -7.62
CA GLY A 83 9.13 -6.54 -6.92
C GLY A 83 10.34 -7.46 -7.14
N PHE A 84 11.37 -6.98 -7.85
CA PHE A 84 12.60 -7.73 -8.11
C PHE A 84 13.86 -6.83 -7.99
N PHE A 85 15.03 -7.42 -8.16
CA PHE A 85 16.32 -6.74 -7.97
C PHE A 85 16.70 -5.77 -9.09
N ASP A 86 16.05 -5.81 -10.24
CA ASP A 86 16.31 -4.89 -11.37
C ASP A 86 16.06 -3.41 -11.00
N SER A 87 15.19 -3.15 -10.02
CA SER A 87 14.95 -1.83 -9.45
C SER A 87 15.67 -1.57 -8.11
N ARG A 88 16.41 -2.56 -7.59
CA ARG A 88 17.13 -2.50 -6.31
C ARG A 88 18.59 -2.92 -6.45
N PRO A 89 19.41 -2.14 -7.21
CA PRO A 89 20.82 -2.43 -7.40
C PRO A 89 21.65 -2.35 -6.10
N ASP A 90 21.14 -1.68 -5.07
CA ASP A 90 21.68 -1.70 -3.71
C ASP A 90 21.57 -3.08 -3.02
N ALA A 91 20.55 -3.85 -3.37
CA ALA A 91 20.31 -5.19 -2.82
C ALA A 91 21.06 -6.28 -3.63
N LEU A 92 20.91 -6.30 -4.94
CA LEU A 92 21.64 -7.18 -5.86
C LEU A 92 21.92 -6.41 -7.15
N ASP A 93 23.18 -6.07 -7.39
CA ASP A 93 23.56 -5.33 -8.58
C ASP A 93 23.52 -6.22 -9.83
N ILE A 94 22.47 -6.09 -10.60
CA ILE A 94 22.24 -6.75 -11.89
C ILE A 94 22.10 -5.73 -13.02
N THR A 95 22.67 -4.54 -12.84
CA THR A 95 22.58 -3.41 -13.79
C THR A 95 23.22 -3.69 -15.14
N ASP A 96 24.18 -4.63 -15.22
CA ASP A 96 24.72 -5.12 -16.49
C ASP A 96 23.64 -5.81 -17.36
N THR A 97 22.67 -6.47 -16.74
CA THR A 97 21.54 -7.13 -17.43
C THR A 97 20.34 -6.21 -17.57
N TYR A 98 20.04 -5.45 -16.51
CA TYR A 98 18.92 -4.52 -16.43
C TYR A 98 19.43 -3.13 -16.04
N PRO A 99 19.87 -2.30 -16.99
CA PRO A 99 20.34 -0.94 -16.70
C PRO A 99 19.26 -0.11 -15.98
N PHE A 100 19.56 0.36 -14.78
CA PHE A 100 18.58 1.02 -13.93
C PHE A 100 17.84 2.19 -14.60
N PRO A 101 18.49 3.08 -15.42
CA PRO A 101 17.76 4.13 -16.14
C PRO A 101 16.66 3.61 -17.07
N GLN A 102 16.86 2.42 -17.67
CA GLN A 102 15.85 1.80 -18.53
C GLN A 102 14.70 1.22 -17.70
N VAL A 103 15.02 0.61 -16.54
CA VAL A 103 14.01 0.12 -15.59
C VAL A 103 13.16 1.27 -15.09
N ALA A 104 13.78 2.35 -14.62
CA ALA A 104 13.08 3.55 -14.13
C ALA A 104 12.18 4.18 -15.20
N ALA A 105 12.68 4.34 -16.43
CA ALA A 105 11.89 4.87 -17.55
C ALA A 105 10.67 3.97 -17.86
N TYR A 106 10.85 2.66 -17.81
CA TYR A 106 9.76 1.72 -18.02
C TYR A 106 8.69 1.81 -16.90
N GLN A 107 9.11 1.98 -15.65
CA GLN A 107 8.18 2.16 -14.52
C GLN A 107 7.32 3.42 -14.72
N GLN A 108 7.94 4.53 -15.09
CA GLN A 108 7.25 5.79 -15.36
C GLN A 108 6.29 5.70 -16.56
N GLN A 109 6.68 4.98 -17.61
CA GLN A 109 5.91 4.87 -18.85
C GLN A 109 4.68 3.97 -18.74
N TYR A 110 4.75 2.92 -17.89
CA TYR A 110 3.73 1.86 -17.83
C TYR A 110 3.16 1.62 -16.42
N PRO A 111 2.64 2.63 -15.71
CA PRO A 111 2.06 2.45 -14.39
C PRO A 111 0.77 1.62 -14.42
N GLN A 112 0.06 1.59 -15.56
CA GLN A 112 -1.21 0.86 -15.72
C GLN A 112 -1.12 -0.61 -15.35
N ARG A 113 0.02 -1.27 -15.58
CA ARG A 113 0.22 -2.67 -15.22
C ARG A 113 0.10 -2.90 -13.71
N TYR A 114 0.54 -1.93 -12.88
CA TYR A 114 0.36 -1.99 -11.44
C TYR A 114 -1.06 -1.58 -11.03
N HIS A 115 -1.67 -0.60 -11.71
CA HIS A 115 -3.08 -0.29 -11.49
C HIS A 115 -3.95 -1.53 -11.69
N ASN A 116 -3.70 -2.30 -12.75
CA ASN A 116 -4.40 -3.56 -13.01
C ASN A 116 -4.13 -4.58 -11.89
N SER A 117 -2.86 -4.77 -11.46
CA SER A 117 -2.53 -5.68 -10.36
C SER A 117 -3.25 -5.30 -9.05
N TYR A 118 -3.34 -4.00 -8.73
CA TYR A 118 -4.04 -3.53 -7.54
C TYR A 118 -5.54 -3.77 -7.63
N LEU A 119 -6.18 -3.34 -8.71
CA LEU A 119 -7.64 -3.53 -8.87
C LEU A 119 -8.02 -5.00 -8.95
N CYS A 120 -7.24 -5.84 -9.62
CA CYS A 120 -7.39 -7.30 -9.64
C CYS A 120 -7.33 -7.91 -8.24
N SER A 121 -6.52 -7.32 -7.36
CA SER A 121 -6.39 -7.74 -5.95
C SER A 121 -7.36 -7.00 -5.02
N GLY A 122 -8.36 -6.28 -5.54
CA GLY A 122 -9.36 -5.57 -4.74
C GLY A 122 -8.86 -4.30 -4.07
N ILE A 123 -7.68 -3.82 -4.43
CA ILE A 123 -7.10 -2.62 -3.85
C ILE A 123 -7.55 -1.41 -4.66
N THR A 124 -8.35 -0.54 -4.04
CA THR A 124 -8.93 0.66 -4.64
C THR A 124 -8.20 1.95 -4.27
N GLY A 125 -7.26 1.88 -3.33
CA GLY A 125 -6.41 3.00 -2.94
C GLY A 125 -5.00 2.54 -2.63
N VAL A 126 -3.99 3.32 -3.01
CA VAL A 126 -2.58 3.05 -2.75
C VAL A 126 -1.84 4.29 -2.28
N TYR A 127 -0.90 4.12 -1.35
CA TYR A 127 -0.01 5.19 -0.92
C TYR A 127 1.42 4.87 -1.31
N ASP A 128 1.93 5.56 -2.34
CA ASP A 128 3.37 5.57 -2.66
C ASP A 128 4.09 6.45 -1.63
N VAL A 129 4.63 5.81 -0.59
CA VAL A 129 5.29 6.53 0.50
C VAL A 129 6.73 6.89 0.20
N GLY A 130 7.08 6.92 -1.06
CA GLY A 130 8.29 7.55 -1.55
C GLY A 130 8.98 6.85 -2.71
N GLY A 131 9.66 7.66 -3.49
CA GLY A 131 10.31 7.23 -4.71
C GLY A 131 10.80 8.41 -5.53
N MET A 132 10.50 8.40 -6.80
CA MET A 132 10.86 9.46 -7.74
C MET A 132 9.78 10.54 -7.80
N SER A 133 10.16 11.76 -8.17
CA SER A 133 9.26 12.93 -8.24
C SER A 133 8.06 12.69 -9.17
N TRP A 134 8.24 11.90 -10.26
CA TRP A 134 7.16 11.65 -11.22
C TRP A 134 5.97 10.90 -10.61
N SER A 135 6.18 10.10 -9.54
CA SER A 135 5.08 9.36 -8.92
C SER A 135 4.03 10.27 -8.28
N VAL A 136 4.40 11.50 -7.90
CA VAL A 136 3.46 12.50 -7.39
C VAL A 136 2.41 12.87 -8.44
N GLY A 137 2.80 12.92 -9.71
CA GLY A 137 1.87 13.17 -10.83
C GLY A 137 0.86 12.04 -11.09
N LEU A 138 1.10 10.83 -10.53
CA LEU A 138 0.14 9.73 -10.63
C LEU A 138 -1.15 10.01 -9.85
N GLN A 139 -1.13 10.86 -8.84
CA GLN A 139 -2.32 11.25 -8.07
C GLN A 139 -3.40 11.80 -9.00
N GLU A 140 -3.07 12.82 -9.80
CA GLU A 140 -4.01 13.42 -10.72
C GLU A 140 -4.38 12.48 -11.87
N SER A 141 -3.39 11.83 -12.50
CA SER A 141 -3.63 10.95 -13.64
C SER A 141 -4.45 9.71 -13.27
N ALA A 142 -4.29 9.19 -12.05
CA ALA A 142 -5.10 8.08 -11.56
C ALA A 142 -6.57 8.49 -11.33
N GLU A 143 -6.83 9.70 -10.82
CA GLU A 143 -8.22 10.17 -10.66
C GLU A 143 -8.94 10.32 -12.01
N GLN A 144 -8.22 10.69 -13.07
CA GLN A 144 -8.75 10.78 -14.43
C GLN A 144 -8.90 9.42 -15.11
N ASN A 145 -8.29 8.38 -14.59
CA ASN A 145 -8.32 7.03 -15.12
C ASN A 145 -9.37 6.17 -14.40
N PRO A 146 -10.46 5.73 -15.08
CA PRO A 146 -11.50 4.91 -14.45
C PRO A 146 -11.01 3.48 -14.08
N MET A 147 -9.82 3.09 -14.58
CA MET A 147 -9.20 1.79 -14.31
C MET A 147 -7.88 1.96 -13.55
N ALA A 148 -7.86 2.87 -12.58
CA ALA A 148 -6.76 3.04 -11.64
C ALA A 148 -7.30 3.19 -10.21
N PRO A 149 -6.59 2.64 -9.20
CA PRO A 149 -6.88 2.94 -7.81
C PRO A 149 -6.66 4.43 -7.53
N HIS A 150 -7.21 4.94 -6.43
CA HIS A 150 -6.84 6.26 -5.93
C HIS A 150 -5.38 6.22 -5.46
N VAL A 151 -4.62 7.25 -5.80
CA VAL A 151 -3.19 7.32 -5.48
C VAL A 151 -2.92 8.51 -4.55
N ALA A 152 -2.19 8.27 -3.47
CA ALA A 152 -1.46 9.27 -2.72
C ALA A 152 0.04 9.04 -2.92
N ALA A 153 0.85 10.10 -2.96
CA ALA A 153 2.29 9.95 -3.20
C ALA A 153 3.13 10.97 -2.43
N ALA A 154 4.23 10.49 -1.84
CA ALA A 154 5.18 11.31 -1.09
C ALA A 154 6.30 11.90 -1.98
N GLY A 155 6.70 11.20 -3.06
CA GLY A 155 7.85 11.59 -3.88
C GLY A 155 9.20 11.27 -3.25
N PRO A 156 10.27 12.04 -3.49
CA PRO A 156 11.63 11.75 -3.02
C PRO A 156 11.75 11.61 -1.50
N LEU A 157 12.72 10.82 -1.06
CA LEU A 157 12.94 10.41 0.34
C LEU A 157 14.07 11.24 0.96
N ILE A 158 13.80 11.91 2.07
CA ILE A 158 14.86 12.60 2.84
C ILE A 158 15.68 11.55 3.62
N THR A 159 17.01 11.66 3.57
CA THR A 159 17.92 10.64 4.11
C THR A 159 19.18 11.26 4.74
N PRO A 160 19.82 10.58 5.72
CA PRO A 160 21.16 10.96 6.18
C PRO A 160 22.28 10.57 5.20
N THR A 161 22.02 9.64 4.27
CA THR A 161 23.03 9.08 3.37
C THR A 161 23.21 9.89 2.08
N GLN A 162 24.44 9.92 1.56
CA GLN A 162 24.81 10.53 0.28
C GLN A 162 24.79 9.48 -0.83
N GLY A 163 24.10 9.78 -1.93
CA GLY A 163 24.12 8.98 -3.15
C GLY A 163 23.50 7.60 -3.00
N ALA A 164 22.73 7.20 -3.98
CA ALA A 164 22.16 5.86 -4.06
C ALA A 164 22.38 5.31 -5.47
N PRO A 165 22.62 4.00 -5.62
CA PRO A 165 22.83 3.40 -6.93
C PRO A 165 21.58 3.44 -7.84
N PHE A 166 20.45 3.89 -7.33
CA PHE A 166 19.18 4.09 -8.06
C PHE A 166 18.83 5.56 -8.28
N ASP A 167 19.73 6.52 -8.01
CA ASP A 167 19.52 7.92 -8.37
C ASP A 167 19.77 8.15 -9.87
N LEU A 168 18.91 8.95 -10.50
CA LEU A 168 19.08 9.43 -11.86
C LEU A 168 19.59 10.88 -11.87
N PRO A 169 20.28 11.32 -12.94
CA PRO A 169 20.70 12.71 -13.06
C PRO A 169 19.53 13.71 -13.04
N SER A 170 18.36 13.30 -13.54
CA SER A 170 17.16 14.13 -13.69
C SER A 170 16.15 13.96 -12.55
N ASP A 171 16.24 12.88 -11.77
CA ASP A 171 15.33 12.61 -10.67
C ASP A 171 16.02 11.73 -9.63
N LYS A 172 15.83 12.05 -8.36
CA LYS A 172 16.45 11.35 -7.25
C LYS A 172 15.43 10.67 -6.39
N VAL A 173 15.71 9.44 -6.02
CA VAL A 173 14.95 8.72 -4.99
C VAL A 173 15.34 9.21 -3.60
N LEU A 174 16.65 9.42 -3.35
CA LEU A 174 17.16 9.86 -2.06
C LEU A 174 17.68 11.30 -2.11
N VAL A 175 17.20 12.13 -1.19
CA VAL A 175 17.64 13.54 -1.01
C VAL A 175 18.36 13.66 0.32
N PRO A 176 19.70 13.83 0.30
CA PRO A 176 20.48 13.95 1.52
C PRO A 176 20.15 15.23 2.30
N LEU A 177 19.94 15.10 3.62
CA LEU A 177 19.69 16.23 4.52
C LEU A 177 21.00 16.81 5.04
N ASN A 178 21.66 17.67 4.24
CA ASN A 178 22.98 18.20 4.57
C ASN A 178 22.95 19.44 5.48
N SER A 179 21.86 20.23 5.43
CA SER A 179 21.64 21.41 6.25
C SER A 179 20.16 21.60 6.58
N LYS A 180 19.83 22.50 7.52
CA LYS A 180 18.44 22.91 7.82
C LYS A 180 17.79 23.56 6.59
N GLU A 181 18.54 24.40 5.90
CA GLU A 181 18.09 25.11 4.68
C GLU A 181 17.76 24.13 3.54
N ASP A 182 18.55 23.04 3.40
CA ASP A 182 18.26 22.00 2.40
C ASP A 182 16.96 21.26 2.74
N GLY A 183 16.73 20.96 4.03
CA GLY A 183 15.48 20.35 4.49
C GLY A 183 14.26 21.23 4.16
N ILE A 184 14.31 22.50 4.54
CA ILE A 184 13.24 23.48 4.28
C ILE A 184 12.96 23.57 2.77
N LYS A 185 13.99 23.74 1.92
CA LYS A 185 13.82 23.81 0.46
C LYS A 185 13.24 22.52 -0.13
N THR A 186 13.67 21.38 0.40
CA THR A 186 13.16 20.08 -0.05
C THR A 186 11.67 19.93 0.27
N VAL A 187 11.26 20.32 1.47
CA VAL A 187 9.83 20.31 1.86
C VAL A 187 9.03 21.26 0.98
N GLN A 188 9.49 22.49 0.77
CA GLN A 188 8.83 23.47 -0.10
C GLN A 188 8.68 22.95 -1.54
N TYR A 189 9.72 22.32 -2.07
CA TYR A 189 9.69 21.70 -3.40
C TYR A 189 8.66 20.57 -3.47
N MET A 190 8.68 19.63 -2.52
CA MET A 190 7.74 18.51 -2.51
C MET A 190 6.29 18.98 -2.30
N SER A 191 6.06 19.97 -1.43
CA SER A 191 4.74 20.56 -1.23
C SER A 191 4.22 21.24 -2.51
N ALA A 192 5.10 21.96 -3.23
CA ALA A 192 4.76 22.56 -4.51
C ALA A 192 4.47 21.54 -5.62
N LEU A 193 5.05 20.33 -5.55
CA LEU A 193 4.70 19.21 -6.44
C LEU A 193 3.33 18.62 -6.12
N GLY A 194 2.76 18.87 -4.93
CA GLY A 194 1.51 18.27 -4.45
C GLY A 194 1.72 16.94 -3.71
N SER A 195 2.89 16.71 -3.13
CA SER A 195 3.15 15.53 -2.27
C SER A 195 2.15 15.48 -1.11
N THR A 196 1.57 14.31 -0.85
CA THR A 196 0.61 14.07 0.25
C THR A 196 1.28 13.67 1.57
N GLY A 197 2.59 13.78 1.63
CA GLY A 197 3.40 13.55 2.81
C GLY A 197 4.89 13.65 2.46
N ILE A 198 5.71 13.90 3.46
CA ILE A 198 7.17 14.02 3.32
C ILE A 198 7.82 12.86 4.06
N LYS A 199 8.52 11.99 3.32
CA LYS A 199 9.09 10.76 3.86
C LYS A 199 10.56 10.93 4.24
N PHE A 200 10.88 10.58 5.47
CA PHE A 200 12.24 10.30 5.92
C PHE A 200 12.55 8.81 5.73
N TRP A 201 13.60 8.49 4.99
CA TRP A 201 14.13 7.15 4.84
C TRP A 201 15.38 6.99 5.68
N GLN A 202 15.26 6.24 6.77
CA GLN A 202 16.20 6.14 7.89
C GLN A 202 16.41 7.46 8.64
N LEU A 203 16.65 7.34 9.93
CA LEU A 203 17.04 8.45 10.79
C LEU A 203 18.35 8.06 11.48
N ASP A 204 19.35 8.93 11.42
CA ASP A 204 20.57 8.80 12.22
C ASP A 204 20.30 9.38 13.62
N ALA A 205 19.55 8.61 14.43
CA ALA A 205 19.11 9.04 15.76
C ALA A 205 20.23 9.16 16.81
N ASP A 206 21.45 8.76 16.45
CA ASP A 206 22.65 8.96 17.27
C ASP A 206 23.37 10.26 16.94
N ASN A 207 23.14 10.86 15.79
CA ASN A 207 23.76 12.09 15.32
C ASN A 207 22.91 13.30 15.71
N LYS A 208 23.32 13.98 16.78
CA LYS A 208 22.60 15.15 17.30
C LYS A 208 22.44 16.25 16.25
N GLU A 209 23.49 16.56 15.49
CA GLU A 209 23.46 17.61 14.46
C GLU A 209 22.48 17.24 13.34
N TYR A 210 22.43 15.96 12.93
CA TYR A 210 21.47 15.48 11.97
C TYR A 210 20.03 15.61 12.50
N MET A 211 19.81 15.24 13.77
CA MET A 211 18.48 15.36 14.39
C MET A 211 18.00 16.81 14.53
N GLU A 212 18.90 17.78 14.74
CA GLU A 212 18.56 19.21 14.71
C GLU A 212 18.13 19.68 13.29
N ARG A 213 18.64 19.03 12.22
CA ARG A 213 18.16 19.28 10.84
C ARG A 213 16.79 18.63 10.64
N VAL A 214 16.58 17.42 11.16
CA VAL A 214 15.26 16.74 11.11
C VAL A 214 14.19 17.57 11.81
N GLU A 215 14.47 18.12 13.00
CA GLU A 215 13.56 18.98 13.75
C GLU A 215 13.14 20.21 12.93
N ALA A 216 14.11 20.96 12.39
CA ALA A 216 13.81 22.12 11.55
C ALA A 216 13.04 21.77 10.27
N THR A 217 13.28 20.57 9.71
CA THR A 217 12.56 20.09 8.53
C THR A 217 11.14 19.68 8.90
N ALA A 218 10.92 19.07 10.08
CA ALA A 218 9.60 18.70 10.58
C ALA A 218 8.72 19.94 10.87
N GLU A 219 9.32 21.00 11.42
CA GLU A 219 8.64 22.29 11.61
C GLU A 219 8.16 22.88 10.26
N GLU A 220 8.98 22.80 9.22
CA GLU A 220 8.58 23.25 7.87
C GLU A 220 7.49 22.35 7.28
N ILE A 221 7.53 21.03 7.49
CA ILE A 221 6.47 20.11 7.05
C ILE A 221 5.12 20.54 7.64
N GLU A 222 5.08 20.81 8.93
CA GLU A 222 3.87 21.30 9.62
C GLU A 222 3.44 22.66 9.08
N ALA A 223 4.37 23.61 8.90
CA ALA A 223 4.10 24.94 8.36
C ALA A 223 3.51 24.92 6.95
N GLN A 224 3.89 23.92 6.13
CA GLN A 224 3.32 23.71 4.78
C GLN A 224 2.00 22.93 4.81
N GLY A 225 1.47 22.54 5.99
CA GLY A 225 0.26 21.73 6.12
C GLY A 225 0.43 20.29 5.63
N ASN A 226 1.67 19.80 5.56
CA ASN A 226 1.99 18.45 5.15
C ASN A 226 2.17 17.54 6.38
N LYS A 227 2.35 16.23 6.16
CA LYS A 227 2.59 15.25 7.22
C LYS A 227 3.96 14.57 7.07
N MET A 228 4.60 14.33 8.21
CA MET A 228 5.84 13.56 8.25
C MET A 228 5.52 12.06 8.21
N ILE A 229 6.21 11.35 7.33
CA ILE A 229 6.24 9.88 7.23
C ILE A 229 7.67 9.45 7.58
N ALA A 230 7.85 8.41 8.40
CA ALA A 230 9.20 7.98 8.78
C ALA A 230 9.38 6.47 8.71
N HIS A 231 10.48 6.05 8.06
CA HIS A 231 11.02 4.70 8.17
C HIS A 231 11.77 4.55 9.50
N ALA A 232 11.38 3.60 10.32
CA ALA A 232 12.09 3.31 11.57
C ALA A 232 11.98 1.83 11.93
N THR A 233 13.11 1.16 11.98
CA THR A 233 13.21 -0.28 12.31
C THR A 233 13.79 -0.55 13.70
N THR A 234 14.24 0.48 14.41
CA THR A 234 14.68 0.38 15.80
C THR A 234 13.82 1.26 16.70
N LEU A 235 13.69 0.88 17.98
CA LEU A 235 12.94 1.66 18.97
C LEU A 235 13.46 3.09 19.08
N LYS A 236 14.77 3.26 19.00
CA LYS A 236 15.42 4.57 19.06
C LYS A 236 15.03 5.46 17.90
N GLN A 237 15.08 4.95 16.66
CA GLN A 237 14.67 5.67 15.46
C GLN A 237 13.18 6.01 15.52
N ALA A 238 12.34 5.05 15.90
CA ALA A 238 10.91 5.25 16.02
C ALA A 238 10.54 6.35 17.00
N LYS A 239 11.14 6.36 18.20
CA LYS A 239 10.93 7.43 19.17
C LYS A 239 11.46 8.78 18.66
N ALA A 240 12.61 8.80 17.98
CA ALA A 240 13.12 10.03 17.36
C ALA A 240 12.15 10.58 16.31
N ALA A 241 11.59 9.73 15.44
CA ALA A 241 10.56 10.11 14.49
C ALA A 241 9.30 10.65 15.18
N LEU A 242 8.80 9.95 16.20
CA LEU A 242 7.60 10.34 16.94
C LEU A 242 7.78 11.67 17.68
N ARG A 243 8.94 11.97 18.26
CA ARG A 243 9.22 13.28 18.88
C ARG A 243 9.21 14.44 17.89
N ASN A 244 9.37 14.15 16.58
CA ASN A 244 9.27 15.11 15.49
C ASN A 244 7.90 15.09 14.79
N GLY A 245 6.85 14.57 15.45
CA GLY A 245 5.47 14.70 14.98
C GLY A 245 5.05 13.74 13.85
N THR A 246 5.77 12.64 13.63
CA THR A 246 5.45 11.65 12.57
C THR A 246 3.99 11.22 12.62
N LYS A 247 3.29 11.30 11.47
CA LYS A 247 1.88 10.91 11.31
C LYS A 247 1.70 9.50 10.75
N LEU A 248 2.66 9.01 9.96
CA LEU A 248 2.70 7.63 9.49
C LEU A 248 4.09 7.04 9.77
N LEU A 249 4.15 6.12 10.73
CA LEU A 249 5.37 5.41 11.07
C LEU A 249 5.38 4.07 10.35
N VAL A 250 6.35 3.84 9.48
CA VAL A 250 6.41 2.64 8.67
C VAL A 250 7.56 1.73 9.09
N HIS A 251 7.31 0.45 8.96
CA HIS A 251 8.07 -0.72 9.41
C HIS A 251 7.94 -1.00 10.91
N SER A 252 8.15 -2.27 11.22
CA SER A 252 8.16 -2.75 12.61
C SER A 252 9.42 -2.33 13.34
N VAL A 253 9.27 -2.01 14.61
CA VAL A 253 10.42 -1.98 15.55
C VAL A 253 10.89 -3.42 15.73
N GLN A 254 12.12 -3.72 15.27
CA GLN A 254 12.63 -5.08 15.11
C GLN A 254 13.66 -5.46 16.18
N ASP A 255 14.30 -4.48 16.80
CA ASP A 255 15.45 -4.65 17.69
C ASP A 255 15.05 -4.98 19.13
N THR A 256 13.88 -4.51 19.59
CA THR A 256 13.42 -4.70 20.96
C THR A 256 11.90 -4.51 21.09
N ALA A 257 11.37 -4.76 22.30
CA ALA A 257 9.97 -4.46 22.61
C ALA A 257 9.71 -2.95 22.59
N VAL A 258 8.54 -2.55 22.04
CA VAL A 258 8.03 -1.18 22.20
C VAL A 258 7.71 -0.92 23.68
N ASP A 259 7.87 0.32 24.11
CA ASP A 259 7.67 0.74 25.49
C ASP A 259 6.59 1.82 25.66
N ASP A 260 6.28 2.15 26.91
CA ASP A 260 5.22 3.13 27.25
C ASP A 260 5.49 4.51 26.65
N GLU A 261 6.76 4.92 26.49
CA GLU A 261 7.10 6.19 25.88
C GLU A 261 6.74 6.19 24.37
N PHE A 262 7.05 5.10 23.65
CA PHE A 262 6.64 4.95 22.26
C PHE A 262 5.11 5.08 22.12
N ILE A 263 4.35 4.31 22.94
CA ILE A 263 2.89 4.32 22.91
C ILE A 263 2.34 5.71 23.20
N LYS A 264 2.89 6.39 24.21
CA LYS A 264 2.49 7.76 24.55
C LYS A 264 2.70 8.72 23.39
N LEU A 265 3.91 8.75 22.81
CA LEU A 265 4.25 9.64 21.69
C LEU A 265 3.38 9.36 20.46
N ALA A 266 3.15 8.08 20.13
CA ALA A 266 2.31 7.71 18.99
C ALA A 266 0.85 8.17 19.17
N LYS A 267 0.31 8.05 20.39
CA LYS A 267 -1.03 8.55 20.73
C LYS A 267 -1.14 10.07 20.67
N GLU A 268 -0.16 10.77 21.25
CA GLU A 268 -0.12 12.24 21.27
C GLU A 268 -0.08 12.82 19.85
N ASN A 269 0.61 12.14 18.92
CA ASN A 269 0.70 12.55 17.53
C ASN A 269 -0.49 12.09 16.69
N GLY A 270 -1.31 11.14 17.14
CA GLY A 270 -2.30 10.45 16.30
C GLY A 270 -1.64 9.66 15.17
N THR A 271 -0.48 9.03 15.45
CA THR A 271 0.32 8.33 14.46
C THR A 271 -0.34 7.04 14.00
N TYR A 272 -0.47 6.85 12.69
CA TYR A 272 -0.76 5.56 12.08
C TYR A 272 0.49 4.70 12.07
N TYR A 273 0.36 3.43 12.43
CA TYR A 273 1.45 2.45 12.41
C TYR A 273 1.26 1.44 11.28
N ASN A 274 2.26 1.34 10.39
CA ASN A 274 2.28 0.38 9.30
C ASN A 274 3.41 -0.64 9.52
N PRO A 275 3.13 -1.91 9.85
CA PRO A 275 4.13 -2.88 10.29
C PRO A 275 5.02 -3.43 9.17
N THR A 276 4.54 -3.57 7.94
CA THR A 276 5.24 -4.20 6.80
C THR A 276 5.95 -5.51 7.18
N LEU A 277 5.20 -6.46 7.69
CA LEU A 277 5.73 -7.70 8.30
C LEU A 277 6.44 -8.61 7.30
N ILE A 278 5.97 -8.64 6.05
CA ILE A 278 6.38 -9.65 5.05
C ILE A 278 7.64 -9.29 4.26
N VAL A 279 8.09 -8.03 4.31
CA VAL A 279 9.20 -7.52 3.47
C VAL A 279 10.47 -8.36 3.62
N GLY A 280 10.86 -8.67 4.86
CA GLY A 280 12.07 -9.48 5.13
C GLY A 280 11.99 -10.87 4.51
N SER A 281 10.85 -11.53 4.62
CA SER A 281 10.58 -12.83 4.00
C SER A 281 10.59 -12.74 2.47
N GLY A 282 9.97 -11.70 1.90
CA GLY A 282 9.99 -11.42 0.47
C GLY A 282 11.42 -11.37 -0.08
N TYR A 283 12.29 -10.57 0.53
CA TYR A 283 13.72 -10.51 0.17
C TYR A 283 14.40 -11.87 0.24
N MET A 284 14.18 -12.63 1.32
CA MET A 284 14.81 -13.94 1.47
C MET A 284 14.35 -14.93 0.39
N GLN A 285 13.07 -14.91 0.04
CA GLN A 285 12.52 -15.76 -1.03
C GLN A 285 13.05 -15.32 -2.40
N ALA A 286 13.10 -14.01 -2.70
CA ALA A 286 13.70 -13.50 -3.93
C ALA A 286 15.19 -13.84 -4.06
N TYR A 287 15.97 -13.71 -2.97
CA TYR A 287 17.38 -14.17 -2.96
C TYR A 287 17.53 -15.66 -3.17
N ARG A 288 16.63 -16.48 -2.60
CA ARG A 288 16.65 -17.94 -2.84
C ARG A 288 16.43 -18.28 -4.31
N ALA A 289 15.50 -17.57 -4.95
CA ALA A 289 15.24 -17.74 -6.37
C ALA A 289 16.43 -17.28 -7.22
N ALA A 290 16.98 -16.09 -6.95
CA ALA A 290 18.14 -15.57 -7.65
C ALA A 290 19.40 -16.42 -7.45
N ALA A 291 19.59 -17.03 -6.26
CA ALA A 291 20.71 -17.94 -5.97
C ALA A 291 20.52 -19.35 -6.56
N GLY A 292 19.41 -19.64 -7.25
CA GLY A 292 19.10 -20.96 -7.81
C GLY A 292 18.82 -22.05 -6.77
N ILE A 293 18.39 -21.65 -5.55
CA ILE A 293 18.14 -22.60 -4.44
C ILE A 293 16.71 -23.14 -4.49
N LYS A 294 15.72 -22.24 -4.66
CA LYS A 294 14.31 -22.61 -4.77
C LYS A 294 13.60 -21.53 -5.62
N PRO A 295 12.77 -21.90 -6.59
CA PRO A 295 11.96 -20.94 -7.33
C PRO A 295 11.11 -20.08 -6.40
N PHE A 296 10.85 -18.83 -6.78
CA PHE A 296 9.93 -17.96 -6.07
C PHE A 296 8.50 -18.51 -6.23
N ALA A 297 7.80 -18.69 -5.13
CA ALA A 297 6.40 -19.13 -5.14
C ALA A 297 5.48 -17.91 -5.20
N ILE A 298 4.68 -17.81 -6.25
CA ILE A 298 3.69 -16.75 -6.42
C ILE A 298 2.31 -17.35 -6.08
N ASN A 299 1.71 -16.92 -4.98
CA ASN A 299 0.35 -17.30 -4.60
C ASN A 299 -0.66 -16.33 -5.22
N ASP A 300 -0.96 -16.51 -6.49
CA ASP A 300 -1.76 -15.62 -7.33
C ASP A 300 -2.92 -16.40 -7.97
N LEU A 301 -4.02 -16.54 -7.24
CA LEU A 301 -5.18 -17.34 -7.67
C LEU A 301 -5.89 -16.73 -8.87
N ASN A 302 -5.89 -15.40 -8.98
CA ASN A 302 -6.64 -14.65 -9.98
C ASN A 302 -5.75 -14.14 -11.15
N GLY A 303 -4.44 -14.43 -11.14
CA GLY A 303 -3.53 -13.96 -12.20
C GLY A 303 -3.25 -12.45 -12.13
N CYS A 304 -3.27 -11.86 -10.96
CA CYS A 304 -3.15 -10.41 -10.75
C CYS A 304 -1.73 -9.85 -10.85
N VAL A 305 -0.70 -10.70 -10.73
CA VAL A 305 0.70 -10.27 -10.85
C VAL A 305 1.04 -9.91 -12.29
N ASP A 306 1.57 -8.71 -12.48
CA ASP A 306 1.97 -8.26 -13.81
C ASP A 306 2.98 -9.22 -14.48
N SER A 307 2.82 -9.42 -15.78
CA SER A 307 3.53 -10.43 -16.55
C SER A 307 5.05 -10.22 -16.59
N LYS A 308 5.53 -8.95 -16.50
CA LYS A 308 6.96 -8.65 -16.48
C LYS A 308 7.57 -9.04 -15.14
N THR A 309 6.94 -8.69 -14.02
CA THR A 309 7.39 -9.09 -12.67
C THR A 309 7.40 -10.62 -12.54
N LYS A 310 6.35 -11.28 -13.02
CA LYS A 310 6.28 -12.76 -13.05
C LYS A 310 7.43 -13.38 -13.82
N ARG A 311 7.79 -12.83 -15.00
CA ARG A 311 8.95 -13.30 -15.79
C ARG A 311 10.28 -13.07 -15.08
N LEU A 312 10.47 -11.92 -14.42
CA LEU A 312 11.69 -11.62 -13.66
C LEU A 312 11.90 -12.64 -12.53
N LEU A 313 10.87 -12.92 -11.76
CA LEU A 313 10.91 -13.90 -10.66
C LEU A 313 11.09 -15.33 -11.15
N THR A 314 10.42 -15.73 -12.24
CA THR A 314 10.54 -17.08 -12.83
C THR A 314 11.95 -17.32 -13.35
N ASN A 315 12.61 -16.31 -13.92
CA ASN A 315 13.96 -16.42 -14.48
C ASN A 315 15.06 -15.98 -13.49
N ALA A 316 14.73 -15.78 -12.22
CA ALA A 316 15.66 -15.25 -11.23
C ALA A 316 16.97 -16.06 -11.09
N SER A 317 16.91 -17.38 -11.27
CA SER A 317 18.07 -18.28 -11.17
C SER A 317 19.19 -18.02 -12.18
N GLN A 318 18.94 -17.21 -13.23
CA GLN A 318 19.99 -16.76 -14.15
C GLN A 318 21.12 -15.98 -13.44
N PHE A 319 20.88 -15.48 -12.25
CA PHE A 319 21.85 -14.73 -11.43
C PHE A 319 22.55 -15.60 -10.39
N SER A 320 22.42 -16.94 -10.44
CA SER A 320 22.95 -17.87 -9.41
C SER A 320 24.47 -17.80 -9.21
N ASP A 321 25.21 -17.30 -10.20
CA ASP A 321 26.67 -17.13 -10.17
C ASP A 321 27.11 -15.73 -9.73
N HIS A 322 26.17 -14.83 -9.38
CA HIS A 322 26.49 -13.50 -8.90
C HIS A 322 27.35 -13.55 -7.63
N SER A 323 28.38 -12.69 -7.54
CA SER A 323 29.38 -12.67 -6.47
C SER A 323 28.81 -12.48 -5.06
N ARG A 324 27.63 -11.88 -4.93
CA ARG A 324 26.91 -11.77 -3.65
C ARG A 324 26.57 -13.13 -3.04
N PHE A 325 26.36 -14.16 -3.85
CA PHE A 325 25.97 -15.50 -3.39
C PHE A 325 27.15 -16.35 -2.92
N THR A 326 27.87 -15.83 -1.90
CA THR A 326 28.92 -16.57 -1.21
C THR A 326 28.39 -17.87 -0.58
N ASN A 327 29.28 -18.83 -0.30
CA ASN A 327 28.90 -20.07 0.36
C ASN A 327 28.19 -19.85 1.71
N ALA A 328 28.64 -18.85 2.48
CA ALA A 328 28.02 -18.48 3.75
C ALA A 328 26.59 -17.95 3.55
N PHE A 329 26.40 -17.08 2.54
CA PHE A 329 25.07 -16.54 2.24
C PHE A 329 24.13 -17.62 1.68
N LYS A 330 24.61 -18.46 0.74
CA LYS A 330 23.83 -19.62 0.25
C LYS A 330 23.44 -20.57 1.39
N LYS A 331 24.30 -20.78 2.40
CA LYS A 331 23.95 -21.58 3.59
C LYS A 331 22.81 -20.96 4.39
N ARG A 332 22.84 -19.63 4.61
CA ARG A 332 21.75 -18.89 5.30
C ARG A 332 20.44 -18.98 4.51
N LEU A 333 20.50 -18.78 3.19
CA LEU A 333 19.32 -18.86 2.32
C LEU A 333 18.68 -20.26 2.33
N LYS A 334 19.50 -21.34 2.38
CA LYS A 334 19.00 -22.72 2.48
C LYS A 334 18.33 -23.01 3.83
N ALA A 335 18.82 -22.39 4.91
CA ALA A 335 18.26 -22.55 6.26
C ALA A 335 16.94 -21.82 6.46
N PHE A 336 16.66 -20.80 5.68
CA PHE A 336 15.42 -20.03 5.78
C PHE A 336 14.20 -20.88 5.41
N ASN A 337 13.20 -20.90 6.29
CA ASN A 337 11.90 -21.53 6.06
C ASN A 337 10.79 -20.45 6.03
N PRO A 338 10.17 -20.17 4.88
CA PRO A 338 9.13 -19.14 4.79
C PRO A 338 7.90 -19.43 5.66
N GLU A 339 7.64 -20.68 6.04
CA GLU A 339 6.49 -21.02 6.89
C GLU A 339 6.70 -20.63 8.37
N THR A 340 7.95 -20.68 8.85
CA THR A 340 8.28 -20.40 10.25
C THR A 340 9.02 -19.08 10.44
N ASP A 341 9.75 -18.62 9.42
CA ASP A 341 10.64 -17.47 9.50
C ASP A 341 10.05 -16.25 8.76
N MET A 342 8.75 -16.30 8.42
CA MET A 342 8.08 -15.22 7.67
C MET A 342 8.16 -13.90 8.44
N VAL A 343 7.82 -13.92 9.72
CA VAL A 343 7.81 -12.73 10.58
C VAL A 343 8.50 -13.07 11.91
N SER A 344 9.30 -12.14 12.42
CA SER A 344 9.95 -12.32 13.71
C SER A 344 8.94 -12.24 14.86
N GLU A 345 9.16 -13.02 15.93
CA GLU A 345 8.34 -12.97 17.15
C GLU A 345 8.29 -11.56 17.77
N THR A 346 9.38 -10.79 17.66
CA THR A 346 9.44 -9.41 18.14
C THR A 346 8.46 -8.53 17.38
N ASN A 347 8.39 -8.66 16.04
CA ASN A 347 7.47 -7.87 15.21
C ASN A 347 6.00 -8.20 15.53
N LEU A 348 5.66 -9.50 15.64
CA LEU A 348 4.31 -9.94 15.99
C LEU A 348 3.89 -9.43 17.37
N ARG A 349 4.77 -9.58 18.37
CA ARG A 349 4.52 -9.10 19.73
C ARG A 349 4.35 -7.59 19.78
N ASN A 350 5.22 -6.82 19.12
CA ASN A 350 5.15 -5.37 19.10
C ASN A 350 3.85 -4.90 18.42
N LEU A 351 3.47 -5.52 17.30
CA LEU A 351 2.21 -5.24 16.63
C LEU A 351 1.01 -5.48 17.56
N LYS A 352 1.00 -6.62 18.27
CA LYS A 352 -0.08 -6.93 19.22
C LYS A 352 -0.16 -5.93 20.37
N VAL A 353 1.00 -5.54 20.95
CA VAL A 353 1.06 -4.52 21.99
C VAL A 353 0.49 -3.19 21.52
N LEU A 354 0.83 -2.75 20.31
CA LEU A 354 0.35 -1.49 19.75
C LEU A 354 -1.16 -1.55 19.43
N TYR A 355 -1.64 -2.68 18.91
CA TYR A 355 -3.06 -2.92 18.72
C TYR A 355 -3.85 -2.85 20.04
N ASP A 356 -3.41 -3.57 21.06
CA ASP A 356 -4.05 -3.58 22.39
C ASP A 356 -3.99 -2.20 23.07
N ALA A 357 -2.98 -1.42 22.78
CA ALA A 357 -2.87 -0.04 23.23
C ALA A 357 -3.80 0.92 22.48
N GLY A 358 -4.47 0.49 21.40
CA GLY A 358 -5.36 1.31 20.59
C GLY A 358 -4.62 2.31 19.68
N ILE A 359 -3.39 2.00 19.28
CA ILE A 359 -2.70 2.75 18.23
C ILE A 359 -3.40 2.42 16.89
N PRO A 360 -3.77 3.41 16.07
CA PRO A 360 -4.35 3.15 14.75
C PRO A 360 -3.32 2.48 13.84
N ILE A 361 -3.68 1.27 13.34
CA ILE A 361 -2.83 0.48 12.46
C ILE A 361 -3.40 0.54 11.04
N VAL A 362 -2.53 0.56 10.05
CA VAL A 362 -2.86 0.44 8.63
C VAL A 362 -2.19 -0.78 8.02
N VAL A 363 -2.81 -1.35 7.02
CA VAL A 363 -2.19 -2.38 6.17
C VAL A 363 -1.39 -1.68 5.08
N GLY A 364 -0.16 -2.09 4.89
CA GLY A 364 0.71 -1.62 3.82
C GLY A 364 1.88 -2.57 3.64
N THR A 365 2.18 -2.88 2.39
CA THR A 365 3.01 -4.05 2.03
C THR A 365 4.47 -3.73 1.82
N ASP A 366 4.82 -2.47 1.56
CA ASP A 366 6.11 -2.05 0.99
C ASP A 366 6.36 -2.70 -0.40
N ALA A 367 5.25 -2.86 -1.18
CA ALA A 367 5.29 -3.48 -2.49
C ALA A 367 6.22 -2.74 -3.45
N GLY A 368 6.90 -3.53 -4.27
CA GLY A 368 7.98 -3.12 -5.15
C GLY A 368 9.35 -3.57 -4.64
N ASN A 369 9.53 -3.82 -3.34
CA ASN A 369 10.73 -4.47 -2.83
C ASN A 369 10.85 -5.92 -3.34
N PRO A 370 12.08 -6.48 -3.51
CA PRO A 370 12.27 -7.83 -3.99
C PRO A 370 11.46 -8.87 -3.22
N GLY A 371 10.54 -9.53 -3.93
CA GLY A 371 9.64 -10.53 -3.37
C GLY A 371 8.38 -9.98 -2.67
N THR A 372 8.19 -8.65 -2.65
CA THR A 372 6.94 -8.01 -2.21
C THR A 372 6.23 -7.43 -3.43
N LEU A 373 5.15 -8.07 -3.85
CA LEU A 373 4.54 -7.84 -5.16
C LEU A 373 3.38 -6.86 -5.08
N HIS A 374 3.26 -6.00 -6.07
CA HIS A 374 2.13 -5.11 -6.22
C HIS A 374 0.82 -5.90 -6.30
N GLY A 375 -0.16 -5.49 -5.53
CA GLY A 375 -1.46 -6.14 -5.42
C GLY A 375 -1.45 -7.30 -4.42
N ILE A 376 -1.08 -8.49 -4.83
CA ILE A 376 -1.30 -9.73 -4.07
C ILE A 376 -0.61 -9.79 -2.70
N SER A 377 0.48 -9.06 -2.48
CA SER A 377 1.19 -9.08 -1.19
C SER A 377 0.37 -8.51 -0.03
N ILE A 378 -0.73 -7.81 -0.31
CA ILE A 378 -1.62 -7.31 0.74
C ILE A 378 -2.26 -8.46 1.53
N TYR A 379 -2.55 -9.58 0.88
CA TYR A 379 -3.12 -10.74 1.54
C TYR A 379 -2.12 -11.38 2.50
N ASP A 380 -0.84 -11.55 2.07
CA ASP A 380 0.21 -12.10 2.91
C ASP A 380 0.46 -11.19 4.13
N GLU A 381 0.41 -9.86 3.96
CA GLU A 381 0.54 -8.90 5.06
C GLU A 381 -0.63 -9.01 6.06
N MET A 382 -1.88 -9.09 5.58
CA MET A 382 -3.04 -9.25 6.45
C MET A 382 -3.02 -10.59 7.18
N GLU A 383 -2.65 -11.69 6.53
CA GLU A 383 -2.50 -13.01 7.15
C GLU A 383 -1.41 -12.99 8.23
N ALA A 384 -0.27 -12.33 7.96
CA ALA A 384 0.79 -12.13 8.95
C ALA A 384 0.31 -11.30 10.15
N MET A 385 -0.49 -10.25 9.92
CA MET A 385 -1.09 -9.45 10.99
C MET A 385 -2.10 -10.26 11.81
N GLN A 386 -2.91 -11.12 11.17
CA GLN A 386 -3.81 -12.03 11.88
C GLN A 386 -3.04 -13.00 12.78
N SER A 387 -1.88 -13.48 12.34
CA SER A 387 -1.02 -14.38 13.14
C SER A 387 -0.47 -13.71 14.41
N ALA A 388 -0.45 -12.37 14.47
CA ALA A 388 -0.16 -11.62 15.69
C ALA A 388 -1.34 -11.60 16.69
N GLY A 389 -2.49 -12.22 16.35
CA GLY A 389 -3.68 -12.27 17.19
C GLY A 389 -4.63 -11.08 17.01
N ILE A 390 -4.58 -10.40 15.87
CA ILE A 390 -5.55 -9.36 15.50
C ILE A 390 -6.77 -10.04 14.85
N PRO A 391 -8.01 -9.76 15.31
CA PRO A 391 -9.22 -10.33 14.71
C PRO A 391 -9.39 -9.92 13.24
N ALA A 392 -9.84 -10.84 12.39
CA ALA A 392 -10.04 -10.60 10.96
C ALA A 392 -10.97 -9.40 10.68
N LYS A 393 -12.04 -9.22 11.45
CA LYS A 393 -12.95 -8.06 11.32
C LYS A 393 -12.24 -6.71 11.57
N ASP A 394 -11.25 -6.67 12.45
CA ASP A 394 -10.50 -5.45 12.72
C ASP A 394 -9.45 -5.19 11.63
N LEU A 395 -8.92 -6.26 11.01
CA LEU A 395 -8.04 -6.15 9.84
C LEU A 395 -8.77 -5.58 8.63
N ILE A 396 -10.07 -5.88 8.44
CA ILE A 396 -10.91 -5.24 7.41
C ILE A 396 -10.90 -3.72 7.60
N VAL A 397 -11.08 -3.25 8.83
CA VAL A 397 -11.05 -1.80 9.15
C VAL A 397 -9.67 -1.20 8.90
N MET A 398 -8.59 -1.92 9.26
CA MET A 398 -7.21 -1.49 9.06
C MET A 398 -6.84 -1.39 7.58
N ALA A 399 -7.33 -2.35 6.77
CA ALA A 399 -7.07 -2.41 5.33
C ALA A 399 -7.99 -1.51 4.50
N THR A 400 -8.95 -0.81 5.09
CA THR A 400 -9.93 0.04 4.40
C THR A 400 -9.98 1.44 5.00
N ARG A 401 -10.79 1.66 6.04
CA ARG A 401 -10.96 2.98 6.69
C ARG A 401 -9.64 3.59 7.14
N ASN A 402 -8.82 2.83 7.88
CA ASN A 402 -7.58 3.38 8.42
C ASN A 402 -6.60 3.76 7.31
N GLY A 403 -6.52 2.94 6.24
CA GLY A 403 -5.73 3.25 5.05
C GLY A 403 -6.19 4.56 4.38
N ALA A 404 -7.51 4.74 4.19
CA ALA A 404 -8.09 5.96 3.64
C ALA A 404 -7.77 7.19 4.51
N MET A 405 -7.89 7.06 5.83
CA MET A 405 -7.54 8.11 6.78
C MET A 405 -6.05 8.47 6.71
N ALA A 406 -5.16 7.48 6.58
CA ALA A 406 -3.73 7.72 6.42
C ALA A 406 -3.38 8.41 5.09
N MET A 407 -4.19 8.22 4.04
CA MET A 407 -4.11 8.94 2.76
C MET A 407 -4.77 10.33 2.81
N GLU A 408 -5.40 10.72 3.94
CA GLU A 408 -6.22 11.94 4.08
C GLU A 408 -7.46 11.97 3.15
N ARG A 409 -7.96 10.79 2.78
CA ARG A 409 -9.11 10.58 1.90
C ARG A 409 -10.26 9.83 2.60
N GLY A 410 -10.26 9.80 3.95
CA GLY A 410 -11.26 9.09 4.73
C GLY A 410 -12.69 9.63 4.59
N ASP A 411 -12.84 10.90 4.18
CA ASP A 411 -14.14 11.50 3.87
C ASP A 411 -14.68 11.04 2.51
N ASP A 412 -13.78 10.63 1.58
CA ASP A 412 -14.13 10.24 0.22
C ASP A 412 -14.44 8.74 0.11
N PHE A 413 -13.64 7.87 0.75
CA PHE A 413 -13.75 6.41 0.65
C PHE A 413 -13.17 5.70 1.89
N GLY A 414 -13.10 4.36 1.85
CA GLY A 414 -12.57 3.50 2.93
C GLY A 414 -13.67 2.94 3.84
N THR A 415 -14.88 3.47 3.76
CA THR A 415 -16.09 2.89 4.35
C THR A 415 -17.24 2.94 3.34
N LEU A 416 -18.21 2.03 3.48
CA LEU A 416 -19.43 2.02 2.68
C LEU A 416 -20.51 2.80 3.44
N GLU A 417 -20.60 4.10 3.16
CA GLU A 417 -21.53 5.03 3.78
C GLU A 417 -22.11 5.97 2.70
N GLN A 418 -23.33 6.45 2.93
CA GLN A 418 -23.97 7.39 2.00
C GLN A 418 -23.12 8.66 1.81
N GLY A 419 -22.95 9.08 0.56
CA GLY A 419 -22.17 10.25 0.17
C GLY A 419 -20.71 9.94 -0.17
N LYS A 420 -20.20 8.75 0.15
CA LYS A 420 -18.85 8.32 -0.23
C LYS A 420 -18.80 7.65 -1.60
N LEU A 421 -17.60 7.51 -2.14
CA LEU A 421 -17.35 6.83 -3.40
C LEU A 421 -17.66 5.33 -3.30
N GLY A 422 -18.25 4.79 -4.35
CA GLY A 422 -18.60 3.37 -4.46
C GLY A 422 -17.38 2.49 -4.76
N ASN A 423 -16.45 2.43 -3.83
CA ASN A 423 -15.25 1.59 -3.90
C ASN A 423 -15.45 0.39 -2.98
N LEU A 424 -15.68 -0.79 -3.56
CA LEU A 424 -15.97 -2.01 -2.81
C LEU A 424 -15.45 -3.26 -3.53
N ILE A 425 -15.38 -4.35 -2.80
CA ILE A 425 -15.08 -5.68 -3.35
C ILE A 425 -16.18 -6.68 -2.96
N VAL A 426 -16.36 -7.68 -3.84
CA VAL A 426 -17.26 -8.82 -3.62
C VAL A 426 -16.42 -10.08 -3.47
N LEU A 427 -16.69 -10.85 -2.43
CA LEU A 427 -15.94 -12.04 -2.03
C LEU A 427 -16.88 -13.25 -1.99
N ASP A 428 -16.37 -14.45 -2.28
CA ASP A 428 -17.11 -15.70 -2.18
C ASP A 428 -17.12 -16.27 -0.76
N GLU A 429 -16.11 -15.95 0.06
CA GLU A 429 -15.93 -16.49 1.41
C GLU A 429 -15.93 -15.38 2.47
N ASP A 430 -16.30 -15.72 3.72
CA ASP A 430 -16.43 -14.79 4.83
C ASP A 430 -15.07 -14.26 5.31
N PRO A 431 -14.71 -12.98 5.03
CA PRO A 431 -13.43 -12.41 5.44
C PRO A 431 -13.33 -12.14 6.95
N SER A 432 -14.45 -12.15 7.67
CA SER A 432 -14.45 -11.95 9.12
C SER A 432 -14.16 -13.23 9.90
N ALA A 433 -14.38 -14.39 9.28
CA ALA A 433 -14.07 -15.69 9.86
C ALA A 433 -12.54 -15.98 9.77
N ASP A 434 -11.95 -15.67 8.61
CA ASP A 434 -10.52 -15.77 8.36
C ASP A 434 -10.12 -14.71 7.32
N ILE A 435 -9.08 -13.93 7.61
CA ILE A 435 -8.66 -12.88 6.69
C ILE A 435 -8.11 -13.43 5.36
N ALA A 436 -7.64 -14.69 5.33
CA ALA A 436 -7.23 -15.37 4.11
C ALA A 436 -8.36 -15.45 3.06
N ASN A 437 -9.63 -15.39 3.50
CA ASN A 437 -10.81 -15.36 2.65
C ASN A 437 -10.91 -14.09 1.79
N MET A 438 -10.10 -13.05 2.06
CA MET A 438 -9.94 -11.91 1.14
C MET A 438 -9.41 -12.31 -0.24
N ARG A 439 -8.75 -13.48 -0.36
CA ARG A 439 -8.31 -14.02 -1.65
C ARG A 439 -9.45 -14.53 -2.54
N SER A 440 -10.66 -14.71 -1.98
CA SER A 440 -11.84 -15.18 -2.72
C SER A 440 -12.57 -14.07 -3.50
N ILE A 441 -11.87 -12.96 -3.77
CA ILE A 441 -12.41 -11.82 -4.51
C ILE A 441 -12.89 -12.23 -5.91
N THR A 442 -14.09 -11.76 -6.27
CA THR A 442 -14.69 -11.98 -7.59
C THR A 442 -14.91 -10.70 -8.38
N HIS A 443 -15.18 -9.60 -7.69
CA HIS A 443 -15.40 -8.30 -8.33
C HIS A 443 -14.74 -7.18 -7.52
N THR A 444 -14.25 -6.19 -8.24
CA THR A 444 -13.80 -4.90 -7.68
C THR A 444 -14.66 -3.79 -8.28
N MET A 445 -15.22 -2.94 -7.44
CA MET A 445 -15.83 -1.70 -7.86
C MET A 445 -14.88 -0.55 -7.55
N ILE A 446 -14.57 0.22 -8.57
CA ILE A 446 -13.75 1.44 -8.47
C ILE A 446 -14.46 2.58 -9.20
N LYS A 447 -14.60 3.74 -8.55
CA LYS A 447 -15.24 4.92 -9.15
C LYS A 447 -16.62 4.57 -9.77
N GLY A 448 -17.41 3.77 -9.05
CA GLY A 448 -18.73 3.32 -9.47
C GLY A 448 -18.76 2.27 -10.60
N LYS A 449 -17.62 1.80 -11.09
CA LYS A 449 -17.54 0.75 -12.11
C LYS A 449 -17.25 -0.60 -11.47
N LEU A 450 -18.21 -1.54 -11.57
CA LEU A 450 -18.04 -2.93 -11.13
C LEU A 450 -17.37 -3.74 -12.23
N VAL A 451 -16.25 -4.41 -11.92
CA VAL A 451 -15.43 -5.19 -12.87
C VAL A 451 -15.14 -6.56 -12.25
N GLN A 452 -15.25 -7.62 -13.02
CA GLN A 452 -14.81 -8.95 -12.62
C GLN A 452 -13.28 -9.00 -12.53
N VAL A 453 -12.72 -9.71 -11.55
CA VAL A 453 -11.27 -9.71 -11.34
C VAL A 453 -10.49 -10.35 -12.49
N ASP A 454 -11.08 -11.30 -13.20
CA ASP A 454 -10.49 -11.94 -14.38
C ASP A 454 -10.37 -10.99 -15.60
N GLU A 455 -11.16 -9.89 -15.64
CA GLU A 455 -11.05 -8.86 -16.68
C GLU A 455 -9.78 -7.99 -16.53
N PHE A 456 -9.12 -7.99 -15.35
CA PHE A 456 -7.84 -7.32 -15.14
C PHE A 456 -6.64 -8.19 -15.51
N GLY A 457 -6.85 -9.52 -15.67
CA GLY A 457 -5.82 -10.50 -15.95
C GLY A 457 -5.25 -10.38 -17.36
N GLU A 458 -3.95 -10.73 -17.47
CA GLU A 458 -3.14 -10.78 -18.69
C GLU A 458 -2.97 -9.44 -19.45
N ASN A 459 -2.12 -8.58 -18.91
CA ASN A 459 -1.45 -7.50 -19.65
C ASN A 459 0.07 -7.75 -19.72
#